data_50eb35e3d9ceebb42c10996e88c83157
#
_entry.id   50eb35e3d9ceebb42c10996e88c83157
#
_cell.length_a   1.000
_cell.length_b   1.000
_cell.length_c   1.000
_cell.angle_alpha   90.00
_cell.angle_beta   90.00
_cell.angle_gamma   90.00
#
_symmetry.space_group_name_H-M   'P 1'
#
loop_
_entity.id
_entity.type
_entity.pdbx_description
1 polymer ?
#
loop_
_entity_poly.entity_id
_entity_poly.type
_entity_poly.pdbx_seq_one_letter_code
_entity_poly.pdbx_strand_id
1 'polypeptide(L)'
;MKNNNHAPHPLIQTEPPTSPQRHGGILLVNKPKGRTSFSLVSQLRRLTGIRKIGHAGTLDPFATGVMVMLIGKSFTALSQRFLEQDKEYLGKLHLGVATDSYDSEGKIVATSDLIPPLEAVHAALKHFQGTIQQIPPMFSAKKKGGKKLYELARKGITIEREAQPVTVHTQLISCNYPFMEIYVRCSKGTYIRSIANDLGQILNCGAHLCELTRMRSGPFHLADCIDASLLNNLDFPWEQYLHDHSR
;
A
#
# COMPACT_ATOMS: atom_id res chain seq x y z
N MET A 1 23.99 -32.33 -76.98
CA MET A 1 23.79 -32.76 -75.57
C MET A 1 23.96 -31.52 -74.69
N LYS A 2 22.88 -30.93 -74.20
CA LYS A 2 22.90 -29.72 -73.35
C LYS A 2 22.54 -30.17 -71.93
N ASN A 3 23.52 -30.09 -71.02
CA ASN A 3 23.31 -30.33 -69.58
C ASN A 3 22.71 -29.08 -68.95
N ASN A 4 21.50 -29.17 -68.46
CA ASN A 4 20.88 -28.16 -67.61
C ASN A 4 21.17 -28.56 -66.15
N ASN A 5 22.12 -27.86 -65.50
CA ASN A 5 22.29 -27.89 -64.07
C ASN A 5 21.37 -26.83 -63.45
N HIS A 6 20.27 -27.28 -62.84
CA HIS A 6 19.47 -26.44 -61.94
C HIS A 6 20.03 -26.59 -60.54
N ALA A 7 20.63 -25.53 -59.99
CA ALA A 7 20.98 -25.44 -58.62
C ALA A 7 19.70 -25.14 -57.78
N PRO A 8 19.50 -25.79 -56.61
CA PRO A 8 18.34 -25.50 -55.75
C PRO A 8 18.53 -24.16 -55.04
N HIS A 9 17.49 -23.32 -55.10
CA HIS A 9 17.40 -22.09 -54.33
C HIS A 9 17.45 -22.33 -52.83
N PRO A 10 18.21 -21.57 -52.03
CA PRO A 10 18.19 -21.69 -50.59
C PRO A 10 16.83 -21.22 -50.04
N LEU A 11 16.18 -22.10 -49.29
CA LEU A 11 14.96 -21.79 -48.52
C LEU A 11 15.33 -20.71 -47.48
N ILE A 12 14.82 -19.51 -47.66
CA ILE A 12 14.86 -18.42 -46.67
C ILE A 12 13.98 -18.90 -45.51
N GLN A 13 14.62 -19.36 -44.44
CA GLN A 13 13.94 -19.53 -43.16
C GLN A 13 13.58 -18.16 -42.61
N THR A 14 12.33 -17.76 -42.76
CA THR A 14 11.78 -16.61 -42.05
C THR A 14 11.62 -16.98 -40.58
N GLU A 15 12.52 -16.53 -39.75
CA GLU A 15 12.32 -16.58 -38.30
C GLU A 15 10.99 -15.91 -37.98
N PRO A 16 10.14 -16.50 -37.10
CA PRO A 16 8.92 -15.84 -36.67
C PRO A 16 9.29 -14.52 -35.98
N PRO A 17 8.47 -13.45 -36.17
CA PRO A 17 8.75 -12.16 -35.56
C PRO A 17 8.82 -12.34 -34.04
N THR A 18 10.00 -12.13 -33.46
CA THR A 18 10.18 -12.04 -32.01
C THR A 18 9.34 -10.87 -31.53
N SER A 19 8.20 -11.15 -30.92
CA SER A 19 7.44 -10.14 -30.21
C SER A 19 8.36 -9.42 -29.24
N PRO A 20 8.31 -8.07 -29.16
CA PRO A 20 9.17 -7.34 -28.26
C PRO A 20 8.89 -7.85 -26.84
N GLN A 21 9.86 -8.55 -26.24
CA GLN A 21 9.80 -8.96 -24.86
C GLN A 21 9.67 -7.70 -24.02
N ARG A 22 8.48 -7.38 -23.54
CA ARG A 22 8.29 -6.31 -22.56
C ARG A 22 8.94 -6.76 -21.26
N HIS A 23 10.13 -6.22 -20.98
CA HIS A 23 10.93 -6.57 -19.82
C HIS A 23 10.39 -6.00 -18.50
N GLY A 24 9.09 -5.69 -18.39
CA GLY A 24 8.40 -5.24 -17.19
C GLY A 24 7.54 -4.00 -17.40
N GLY A 25 7.03 -3.46 -16.29
CA GLY A 25 6.11 -2.32 -16.25
C GLY A 25 5.62 -2.05 -14.86
N ILE A 26 4.62 -1.18 -14.75
CA ILE A 26 3.87 -0.93 -13.52
C ILE A 26 2.56 -1.70 -13.60
N LEU A 27 2.28 -2.56 -12.62
CA LEU A 27 1.02 -3.25 -12.48
C LEU A 27 0.30 -2.76 -11.22
N LEU A 28 -0.93 -2.32 -11.36
CA LEU A 28 -1.76 -1.87 -10.25
C LEU A 28 -2.60 -3.02 -9.74
N VAL A 29 -2.48 -3.34 -8.46
CA VAL A 29 -3.17 -4.49 -7.85
C VAL A 29 -3.97 -4.02 -6.65
N ASN A 30 -5.26 -4.35 -6.59
CA ASN A 30 -6.06 -4.21 -5.38
C ASN A 30 -5.64 -5.29 -4.37
N LYS A 31 -4.88 -4.90 -3.34
CA LYS A 31 -4.44 -5.82 -2.30
C LYS A 31 -5.64 -6.23 -1.42
N PRO A 32 -5.94 -7.51 -1.28
CA PRO A 32 -6.99 -7.96 -0.37
C PRO A 32 -6.53 -7.92 1.09
N LYS A 33 -7.50 -7.91 2.01
CA LYS A 33 -7.29 -8.06 3.45
C LYS A 33 -6.58 -9.39 3.78
N GLY A 34 -5.74 -9.39 4.82
CA GLY A 34 -5.03 -10.57 5.30
C GLY A 34 -3.75 -10.93 4.52
N ARG A 35 -3.45 -10.23 3.43
CA ARG A 35 -2.23 -10.45 2.63
C ARG A 35 -1.18 -9.39 2.93
N THR A 36 0.08 -9.81 3.00
CA THR A 36 1.21 -8.85 3.07
C THR A 36 1.51 -8.26 1.69
N SER A 37 2.05 -7.05 1.64
CA SER A 37 2.53 -6.45 0.37
C SER A 37 3.56 -7.34 -0.33
N PHE A 38 4.42 -8.04 0.44
CA PHE A 38 5.43 -8.95 -0.11
C PHE A 38 4.83 -10.22 -0.72
N SER A 39 3.67 -10.69 -0.25
CA SER A 39 3.01 -11.85 -0.85
C SER A 39 2.62 -11.63 -2.31
N LEU A 40 2.24 -10.40 -2.68
CA LEU A 40 1.96 -10.01 -4.06
C LEU A 40 3.25 -10.05 -4.92
N VAL A 41 4.39 -9.63 -4.36
CA VAL A 41 5.69 -9.75 -5.05
C VAL A 41 5.99 -11.21 -5.35
N SER A 42 5.75 -12.12 -4.39
CA SER A 42 5.97 -13.57 -4.56
C SER A 42 5.05 -14.18 -5.62
N GLN A 43 3.77 -13.78 -5.62
CA GLN A 43 2.80 -14.22 -6.65
C GLN A 43 3.22 -13.75 -8.05
N LEU A 44 3.58 -12.48 -8.19
CA LEU A 44 4.03 -11.92 -9.46
C LEU A 44 5.33 -12.56 -9.97
N ARG A 45 6.28 -12.88 -9.09
CA ARG A 45 7.49 -13.61 -9.49
C ARG A 45 7.17 -14.99 -10.07
N ARG A 46 6.18 -15.68 -9.48
CA ARG A 46 5.73 -17.00 -9.98
C ARG A 46 5.02 -16.86 -11.32
N LEU A 47 4.14 -15.86 -11.46
CA LEU A 47 3.35 -15.62 -12.67
C LEU A 47 4.23 -15.19 -13.84
N THR A 48 5.15 -14.25 -13.62
CA THR A 48 5.90 -13.59 -14.70
C THR A 48 7.25 -14.23 -15.00
N GLY A 49 7.80 -15.05 -14.08
CA GLY A 49 9.18 -15.55 -14.14
C GLY A 49 10.24 -14.47 -13.83
N ILE A 50 9.85 -13.20 -13.68
CA ILE A 50 10.76 -12.08 -13.46
C ILE A 50 11.15 -12.01 -11.98
N ARG A 51 12.45 -12.11 -11.67
CA ARG A 51 12.95 -12.06 -10.29
C ARG A 51 12.93 -10.66 -9.68
N LYS A 52 13.21 -9.63 -10.50
CA LYS A 52 13.32 -8.24 -10.03
C LYS A 52 11.93 -7.59 -10.03
N ILE A 53 11.21 -7.75 -8.92
CA ILE A 53 9.89 -7.16 -8.67
C ILE A 53 9.92 -6.50 -7.29
N GLY A 54 9.33 -5.31 -7.18
CA GLY A 54 9.14 -4.55 -5.96
C GLY A 54 7.78 -3.89 -5.90
N HIS A 55 7.55 -3.06 -4.88
CA HIS A 55 6.34 -2.25 -4.76
C HIS A 55 6.68 -0.85 -4.24
N ALA A 56 5.81 0.11 -4.53
CA ALA A 56 5.94 1.49 -4.06
C ALA A 56 4.96 1.79 -2.91
N GLY A 57 5.37 1.44 -1.70
CA GLY A 57 4.62 1.70 -0.47
C GLY A 57 3.90 0.48 0.09
N THR A 58 4.32 0.08 1.28
CA THR A 58 3.73 -1.02 2.03
C THR A 58 2.30 -0.68 2.47
N LEU A 59 1.41 -1.67 2.42
CA LEU A 59 0.15 -1.71 3.14
C LEU A 59 0.24 -2.78 4.22
N ASP A 60 -0.32 -2.48 5.39
CA ASP A 60 -0.45 -3.44 6.48
C ASP A 60 -1.33 -4.64 6.06
N PRO A 61 -1.20 -5.81 6.71
CA PRO A 61 -1.97 -7.00 6.30
C PRO A 61 -3.48 -6.79 6.33
N PHE A 62 -4.02 -6.12 7.36
CA PHE A 62 -5.45 -5.84 7.48
C PHE A 62 -5.96 -4.82 6.45
N ALA A 63 -5.08 -3.96 5.89
CA ALA A 63 -5.45 -2.94 4.92
C ALA A 63 -5.63 -3.51 3.51
N THR A 64 -6.44 -2.81 2.71
CA THR A 64 -6.74 -3.14 1.31
C THR A 64 -6.38 -1.98 0.36
N GLY A 65 -6.55 -2.18 -0.93
CA GLY A 65 -6.48 -1.10 -1.91
C GLY A 65 -5.22 -1.08 -2.77
N VAL A 66 -4.95 0.07 -3.35
CA VAL A 66 -3.93 0.26 -4.40
C VAL A 66 -2.55 -0.19 -3.96
N MET A 67 -2.00 -1.18 -4.65
CA MET A 67 -0.60 -1.56 -4.60
C MET A 67 0.05 -1.32 -5.96
N VAL A 68 1.04 -0.44 -6.00
CA VAL A 68 1.83 -0.15 -7.19
C VAL A 68 2.98 -1.15 -7.26
N MET A 69 2.83 -2.15 -8.12
CA MET A 69 3.82 -3.20 -8.33
C MET A 69 4.77 -2.81 -9.46
N LEU A 70 6.07 -2.92 -9.21
CA LEU A 70 7.14 -2.51 -10.13
C LEU A 70 7.84 -3.76 -10.65
N ILE A 71 7.62 -4.10 -11.92
CA ILE A 71 8.10 -5.33 -12.56
C ILE A 71 9.30 -5.01 -13.44
N GLY A 72 10.45 -5.66 -13.18
CA GLY A 72 11.70 -5.44 -13.91
C GLY A 72 12.63 -4.40 -13.26
N LYS A 73 13.92 -4.44 -13.66
CA LYS A 73 14.98 -3.62 -13.06
C LYS A 73 14.77 -2.11 -13.30
N SER A 74 14.37 -1.72 -14.49
CA SER A 74 14.10 -0.31 -14.84
C SER A 74 12.99 0.30 -13.97
N PHE A 75 11.89 -0.43 -13.77
CA PHE A 75 10.76 0.04 -12.97
C PHE A 75 11.03 0.01 -11.47
N THR A 76 11.71 -1.03 -10.97
CA THR A 76 12.09 -1.05 -9.54
C THR A 76 13.07 0.06 -9.17
N ALA A 77 13.85 0.59 -10.11
CA ALA A 77 14.70 1.76 -9.90
C ALA A 77 13.87 3.04 -9.64
N LEU A 78 12.63 3.11 -10.14
CA LEU A 78 11.71 4.25 -9.96
C LEU A 78 10.96 4.20 -8.62
N SER A 79 11.20 3.19 -7.77
CA SER A 79 10.44 2.98 -6.52
C SER A 79 10.39 4.21 -5.62
N GLN A 80 11.50 4.94 -5.49
CA GLN A 80 11.55 6.16 -4.68
C GLN A 80 10.61 7.25 -5.20
N ARG A 81 10.53 7.45 -6.51
CA ARG A 81 9.63 8.43 -7.14
C ARG A 81 8.16 8.18 -6.76
N PHE A 82 7.71 6.92 -6.76
CA PHE A 82 6.34 6.57 -6.39
C PHE A 82 6.10 6.54 -4.88
N LEU A 83 7.12 6.20 -4.08
CA LEU A 83 7.06 6.27 -2.63
C LEU A 83 6.82 7.70 -2.13
N GLU A 84 7.36 8.70 -2.82
CA GLU A 84 7.27 10.11 -2.45
C GLU A 84 5.94 10.78 -2.76
N GLN A 85 5.10 10.16 -3.58
CA GLN A 85 3.79 10.68 -3.94
C GLN A 85 2.81 10.70 -2.77
N ASP A 86 1.80 11.58 -2.84
CA ASP A 86 0.68 11.61 -1.90
C ASP A 86 -0.18 10.36 -2.00
N LYS A 87 -0.88 10.03 -0.93
CA LYS A 87 -1.82 8.91 -0.84
C LYS A 87 -3.17 9.38 -0.32
N GLU A 88 -4.21 8.63 -0.69
CA GLU A 88 -5.56 8.84 -0.18
C GLU A 88 -6.11 7.54 0.38
N TYR A 89 -6.78 7.65 1.52
CA TYR A 89 -7.29 6.51 2.26
C TYR A 89 -8.73 6.74 2.70
N LEU A 90 -9.50 5.67 2.73
CA LEU A 90 -10.72 5.56 3.52
C LEU A 90 -10.39 4.69 4.74
N GLY A 91 -10.56 5.25 5.93
CA GLY A 91 -10.28 4.59 7.19
C GLY A 91 -11.53 4.50 8.05
N LYS A 92 -11.77 3.32 8.66
CA LYS A 92 -12.83 3.12 9.64
C LYS A 92 -12.18 2.92 11.00
N LEU A 93 -12.55 3.76 11.95
CA LEU A 93 -12.07 3.75 13.32
C LEU A 93 -13.13 3.11 14.23
N HIS A 94 -12.65 2.41 15.25
CA HIS A 94 -13.46 1.96 16.38
C HIS A 94 -13.12 2.82 17.59
N LEU A 95 -14.05 3.67 18.00
CA LEU A 95 -13.95 4.51 19.19
C LEU A 95 -14.26 3.68 20.44
N GLY A 96 -13.70 4.07 21.57
CA GLY A 96 -13.91 3.38 22.84
C GLY A 96 -12.92 2.23 23.12
N VAL A 97 -12.07 1.87 22.16
CA VAL A 97 -11.11 0.76 22.29
C VAL A 97 -9.75 1.15 21.74
N ALA A 98 -8.71 1.14 22.57
CA ALA A 98 -7.32 1.35 22.17
C ALA A 98 -6.56 0.02 22.09
N THR A 99 -5.68 -0.14 21.08
CA THR A 99 -4.81 -1.30 20.90
C THR A 99 -3.34 -0.90 20.85
N ASP A 100 -2.44 -1.84 21.16
CA ASP A 100 -0.98 -1.60 21.17
C ASP A 100 -0.39 -1.38 19.77
N SER A 101 -1.03 -1.89 18.71
CA SER A 101 -0.64 -1.68 17.29
C SER A 101 -1.35 -0.50 16.64
N TYR A 102 -2.36 0.09 17.31
CA TYR A 102 -3.27 1.12 16.80
C TYR A 102 -4.18 0.64 15.67
N ASP A 103 -4.30 -0.70 15.50
CA ASP A 103 -5.19 -1.37 14.55
C ASP A 103 -5.87 -2.59 15.18
N SER A 104 -6.77 -3.24 14.43
CA SER A 104 -7.55 -4.38 14.89
C SER A 104 -6.76 -5.69 15.08
N GLU A 105 -5.48 -5.75 14.66
CA GLU A 105 -4.62 -6.93 14.85
C GLU A 105 -3.87 -6.88 16.20
N GLY A 106 -3.89 -5.73 16.90
CA GLY A 106 -3.22 -5.53 18.18
C GLY A 106 -4.02 -6.01 19.38
N LYS A 107 -3.33 -6.07 20.52
CA LYS A 107 -3.95 -6.38 21.82
C LYS A 107 -4.67 -5.15 22.36
N ILE A 108 -5.86 -5.31 22.91
CA ILE A 108 -6.57 -4.24 23.61
C ILE A 108 -5.76 -3.83 24.83
N VAL A 109 -5.47 -2.53 24.96
CA VAL A 109 -4.71 -1.95 26.08
C VAL A 109 -5.56 -1.02 26.93
N ALA A 110 -6.67 -0.50 26.41
CA ALA A 110 -7.64 0.28 27.16
C ALA A 110 -9.02 0.24 26.49
N THR A 111 -10.07 0.39 27.31
CA THR A 111 -11.46 0.56 26.88
C THR A 111 -12.10 1.72 27.61
N SER A 112 -13.11 2.35 27.00
CA SER A 112 -13.86 3.47 27.55
C SER A 112 -15.29 3.42 27.05
N ASP A 113 -16.24 3.69 27.95
CA ASP A 113 -17.67 3.82 27.63
C ASP A 113 -18.05 5.27 27.26
N LEU A 114 -17.07 6.18 27.22
CA LEU A 114 -17.28 7.57 26.84
C LEU A 114 -17.68 7.66 25.36
N ILE A 115 -18.88 8.18 25.11
CA ILE A 115 -19.36 8.48 23.76
C ILE A 115 -19.09 9.96 23.49
N PRO A 116 -18.10 10.28 22.62
CA PRO A 116 -17.82 11.69 22.32
C PRO A 116 -18.94 12.31 21.51
N PRO A 117 -19.38 13.56 21.84
CA PRO A 117 -20.36 14.27 21.03
C PRO A 117 -19.76 14.62 19.65
N LEU A 118 -20.65 14.75 18.65
CA LEU A 118 -20.23 14.97 17.26
C LEU A 118 -19.40 16.27 17.09
N GLU A 119 -19.73 17.30 17.86
CA GLU A 119 -19.00 18.57 17.90
C GLU A 119 -17.54 18.37 18.35
N ALA A 120 -17.32 17.50 19.34
CA ALA A 120 -15.95 17.15 19.80
C ALA A 120 -15.19 16.38 18.71
N VAL A 121 -15.87 15.49 17.97
CA VAL A 121 -15.27 14.78 16.82
C VAL A 121 -14.83 15.77 15.74
N HIS A 122 -15.69 16.73 15.38
CA HIS A 122 -15.34 17.78 14.41
C HIS A 122 -14.18 18.66 14.91
N ALA A 123 -14.16 19.01 16.19
CA ALA A 123 -13.08 19.79 16.79
C ALA A 123 -11.75 19.02 16.78
N ALA A 124 -11.79 17.72 17.13
CA ALA A 124 -10.61 16.85 17.13
C ALA A 124 -10.02 16.67 15.71
N LEU A 125 -10.86 16.53 14.69
CA LEU A 125 -10.40 16.40 13.29
C LEU A 125 -9.68 17.66 12.77
N LYS A 126 -9.90 18.84 13.35
CA LYS A 126 -9.16 20.06 12.99
C LYS A 126 -7.66 19.96 13.31
N HIS A 127 -7.27 19.11 14.27
CA HIS A 127 -5.85 18.86 14.57
C HIS A 127 -5.13 18.06 13.47
N PHE A 128 -5.86 17.47 12.54
CA PHE A 128 -5.32 16.67 11.43
C PHE A 128 -5.51 17.38 10.09
N GLN A 129 -5.19 18.70 10.06
CA GLN A 129 -5.24 19.55 8.87
C GLN A 129 -3.89 20.25 8.66
N GLY A 130 -3.33 20.15 7.45
CA GLY A 130 -2.04 20.74 7.11
C GLY A 130 -0.86 19.93 7.64
N THR A 131 0.25 20.60 7.98
CA THR A 131 1.46 19.94 8.50
C THR A 131 1.35 19.68 9.99
N ILE A 132 1.46 18.40 10.37
CA ILE A 132 1.42 17.96 11.77
C ILE A 132 2.68 17.18 12.13
N GLN A 133 2.98 17.08 13.42
CA GLN A 133 4.05 16.25 13.96
C GLN A 133 3.46 14.88 14.36
N GLN A 134 3.84 13.81 13.65
CA GLN A 134 3.33 12.48 13.90
C GLN A 134 4.41 11.54 14.45
N ILE A 135 4.15 10.85 15.55
CA ILE A 135 5.00 9.79 16.08
C ILE A 135 4.65 8.48 15.35
N PRO A 136 5.60 7.85 14.62
CA PRO A 136 5.35 6.57 13.96
C PRO A 136 5.00 5.48 14.98
N PRO A 137 4.09 4.53 14.65
CA PRO A 137 3.77 3.43 15.58
C PRO A 137 4.96 2.48 15.72
N MET A 138 5.02 1.73 16.84
CA MET A 138 6.04 0.70 17.05
C MET A 138 5.95 -0.42 16.00
N PHE A 139 4.74 -0.77 15.58
CA PHE A 139 4.51 -1.74 14.52
C PHE A 139 4.70 -1.10 13.13
N SER A 140 5.93 -0.66 12.82
CA SER A 140 6.29 -0.05 11.54
C SER A 140 7.61 -0.59 10.98
N ALA A 141 7.81 -0.42 9.66
CA ALA A 141 9.04 -0.81 8.97
C ALA A 141 10.20 0.19 9.16
N LYS A 142 9.98 1.30 9.89
CA LYS A 142 11.07 2.24 10.24
C LYS A 142 12.17 1.54 11.01
N LYS A 143 13.42 1.97 10.78
CA LYS A 143 14.59 1.43 11.47
C LYS A 143 15.09 2.43 12.51
N LYS A 144 15.49 1.93 13.69
CA LYS A 144 16.30 2.64 14.69
C LYS A 144 17.42 1.71 15.13
N GLY A 145 18.67 2.18 15.10
CA GLY A 145 19.82 1.33 15.40
C GLY A 145 19.96 0.09 14.49
N GLY A 146 19.57 0.20 13.21
CA GLY A 146 19.66 -0.90 12.24
C GLY A 146 18.51 -1.95 12.31
N LYS A 147 17.71 -1.97 13.40
CA LYS A 147 16.58 -2.89 13.61
C LYS A 147 15.27 -2.22 13.23
N LYS A 148 14.33 -2.98 12.63
CA LYS A 148 12.99 -2.47 12.33
C LYS A 148 12.15 -2.39 13.61
N LEU A 149 11.34 -1.33 13.73
CA LEU A 149 10.54 -1.10 14.94
C LEU A 149 9.58 -2.27 15.23
N TYR A 150 8.95 -2.85 14.20
CA TYR A 150 8.04 -3.99 14.39
C TYR A 150 8.75 -5.24 14.94
N GLU A 151 10.05 -5.42 14.68
CA GLU A 151 10.84 -6.54 15.25
C GLU A 151 11.05 -6.37 16.75
N LEU A 152 11.20 -5.12 17.20
CA LEU A 152 11.28 -4.78 18.63
C LEU A 152 9.91 -4.90 19.30
N ALA A 153 8.85 -4.37 18.66
CA ALA A 153 7.48 -4.45 19.17
C ALA A 153 7.04 -5.90 19.44
N ARG A 154 7.32 -6.82 18.51
CA ARG A 154 7.03 -8.25 18.69
C ARG A 154 7.75 -8.91 19.88
N LYS A 155 8.85 -8.31 20.33
CA LYS A 155 9.61 -8.74 21.52
C LYS A 155 9.15 -8.01 22.81
N GLY A 156 8.07 -7.21 22.73
CA GLY A 156 7.58 -6.38 23.83
C GLY A 156 8.48 -5.18 24.16
N ILE A 157 9.42 -4.83 23.27
CA ILE A 157 10.36 -3.72 23.47
C ILE A 157 9.77 -2.48 22.84
N THR A 158 9.49 -1.47 23.67
CA THR A 158 9.10 -0.12 23.21
C THR A 158 10.31 0.79 23.30
N ILE A 159 10.55 1.56 22.25
CA ILE A 159 11.61 2.57 22.21
C ILE A 159 11.03 3.95 21.89
N GLU A 160 11.71 4.99 22.33
CA GLU A 160 11.35 6.36 21.97
C GLU A 160 11.48 6.58 20.46
N ARG A 161 10.50 7.25 19.89
CA ARG A 161 10.43 7.58 18.47
C ARG A 161 10.28 9.08 18.31
N GLU A 162 11.06 9.62 17.40
CA GLU A 162 10.98 11.03 17.06
C GLU A 162 9.73 11.31 16.22
N ALA A 163 9.04 12.39 16.52
CA ALA A 163 7.97 12.91 15.69
C ALA A 163 8.52 13.31 14.31
N GLN A 164 7.72 13.11 13.28
CA GLN A 164 8.08 13.44 11.91
C GLN A 164 7.01 14.36 11.32
N PRO A 165 7.39 15.39 10.57
CA PRO A 165 6.44 16.24 9.89
C PRO A 165 5.76 15.46 8.76
N VAL A 166 4.42 15.48 8.73
CA VAL A 166 3.60 14.93 7.66
C VAL A 166 2.48 15.92 7.33
N THR A 167 2.11 16.00 6.06
CA THR A 167 0.96 16.82 5.65
C THR A 167 -0.27 15.92 5.56
N VAL A 168 -1.35 16.33 6.21
CA VAL A 168 -2.59 15.55 6.31
C VAL A 168 -3.79 16.46 6.08
N HIS A 169 -4.80 15.94 5.39
CA HIS A 169 -6.12 16.53 5.26
C HIS A 169 -7.15 15.44 5.52
N THR A 170 -7.96 15.62 6.56
CA THR A 170 -8.99 14.68 6.97
C THR A 170 -10.38 15.25 6.71
N GLN A 171 -11.31 14.36 6.34
CA GLN A 171 -12.73 14.65 6.22
C GLN A 171 -13.52 13.56 6.93
N LEU A 172 -14.49 13.96 7.77
CA LEU A 172 -15.45 13.03 8.35
C LEU A 172 -16.42 12.58 7.25
N ILE A 173 -16.56 11.26 7.09
CA ILE A 173 -17.52 10.65 6.17
C ILE A 173 -18.78 10.25 6.93
N SER A 174 -18.61 9.55 8.06
CA SER A 174 -19.72 9.15 8.94
C SER A 174 -19.26 8.98 10.37
N CYS A 175 -20.15 9.16 11.33
CA CYS A 175 -19.88 8.90 12.74
C CYS A 175 -21.13 8.27 13.38
N ASN A 176 -21.12 6.95 13.51
CA ASN A 176 -22.15 6.14 14.15
C ASN A 176 -21.46 5.27 15.21
N TYR A 177 -21.41 5.80 16.44
CA TYR A 177 -20.71 5.13 17.55
C TYR A 177 -21.06 3.64 17.63
N PRO A 178 -20.08 2.74 17.80
CA PRO A 178 -18.66 3.03 18.06
C PRO A 178 -17.81 3.26 16.81
N PHE A 179 -18.39 3.29 15.62
CA PHE A 179 -17.65 3.43 14.37
C PHE A 179 -17.67 4.83 13.81
N MET A 180 -16.52 5.23 13.27
CA MET A 180 -16.34 6.50 12.58
C MET A 180 -15.53 6.25 11.29
N GLU A 181 -15.98 6.82 10.17
CA GLU A 181 -15.28 6.75 8.89
C GLU A 181 -14.70 8.10 8.53
N ILE A 182 -13.43 8.09 8.14
CA ILE A 182 -12.72 9.28 7.68
C ILE A 182 -12.07 9.04 6.33
N TYR A 183 -12.09 10.06 5.50
CA TYR A 183 -11.24 10.14 4.33
C TYR A 183 -9.98 10.93 4.69
N VAL A 184 -8.82 10.45 4.25
CA VAL A 184 -7.51 11.06 4.57
C VAL A 184 -6.69 11.19 3.29
N ARG A 185 -6.33 12.42 2.94
CA ARG A 185 -5.27 12.70 1.97
C ARG A 185 -4.00 13.07 2.73
N CYS A 186 -2.87 12.46 2.39
CA CYS A 186 -1.65 12.66 3.14
C CYS A 186 -0.37 12.50 2.30
N SER A 187 0.70 13.12 2.79
CA SER A 187 2.05 12.97 2.26
C SER A 187 2.63 11.58 2.55
N LYS A 188 3.77 11.26 1.92
CA LYS A 188 4.54 10.05 2.23
C LYS A 188 4.85 9.92 3.72
N GLY A 189 4.93 8.69 4.21
CA GLY A 189 5.36 8.39 5.58
C GLY A 189 4.30 8.58 6.65
N THR A 190 3.10 9.02 6.30
CA THR A 190 1.96 9.13 7.21
C THR A 190 1.41 7.76 7.59
N TYR A 191 1.15 7.56 8.88
CA TYR A 191 0.52 6.37 9.45
C TYR A 191 -0.93 6.70 9.85
N ILE A 192 -1.89 6.16 9.11
CA ILE A 192 -3.32 6.37 9.41
C ILE A 192 -3.69 5.76 10.77
N ARG A 193 -3.00 4.70 11.19
CA ARG A 193 -3.12 4.10 12.52
C ARG A 193 -2.76 5.08 13.65
N SER A 194 -1.69 5.87 13.49
CA SER A 194 -1.36 6.92 14.45
C SER A 194 -2.45 8.00 14.49
N ILE A 195 -3.03 8.39 13.34
CA ILE A 195 -4.15 9.35 13.32
C ILE A 195 -5.34 8.79 14.14
N ALA A 196 -5.68 7.51 13.97
CA ALA A 196 -6.78 6.90 14.72
C ALA A 196 -6.51 6.88 16.23
N ASN A 197 -5.30 6.47 16.64
CA ASN A 197 -4.90 6.48 18.05
C ASN A 197 -4.91 7.90 18.65
N ASP A 198 -4.30 8.86 17.96
CA ASP A 198 -4.17 10.23 18.46
C ASP A 198 -5.54 10.92 18.55
N LEU A 199 -6.44 10.64 17.57
CA LEU A 199 -7.82 11.10 17.62
C LEU A 199 -8.56 10.53 18.84
N GLY A 200 -8.41 9.23 19.12
CA GLY A 200 -8.98 8.60 20.30
C GLY A 200 -8.47 9.20 21.61
N GLN A 201 -7.19 9.61 21.64
CA GLN A 201 -6.61 10.32 22.80
C GLN A 201 -7.20 11.72 22.96
N ILE A 202 -7.32 12.51 21.89
CA ILE A 202 -7.94 13.85 21.93
C ILE A 202 -9.40 13.76 22.40
N LEU A 203 -10.12 12.72 21.98
CA LEU A 203 -11.50 12.47 22.37
C LEU A 203 -11.64 11.84 23.79
N ASN A 204 -10.54 11.50 24.43
CA ASN A 204 -10.48 10.84 25.75
C ASN A 204 -11.25 9.50 25.83
N CYS A 205 -11.57 8.88 24.69
CA CYS A 205 -12.24 7.58 24.66
C CYS A 205 -11.34 6.43 24.19
N GLY A 206 -10.16 6.74 23.63
CA GLY A 206 -9.36 5.76 22.89
C GLY A 206 -9.97 5.39 21.54
N ALA A 207 -9.13 4.99 20.60
CA ALA A 207 -9.55 4.48 19.31
C ALA A 207 -8.46 3.63 18.65
N HIS A 208 -8.86 2.78 17.71
CA HIS A 208 -7.96 2.10 16.80
C HIS A 208 -8.55 2.05 15.38
N LEU A 209 -7.72 1.81 14.40
CA LEU A 209 -8.12 1.67 13.01
C LEU A 209 -8.57 0.23 12.75
N CYS A 210 -9.85 0.00 12.44
CA CYS A 210 -10.37 -1.34 12.22
C CYS A 210 -10.44 -1.75 10.74
N GLU A 211 -10.56 -0.77 9.82
CA GLU A 211 -10.46 -1.00 8.38
C GLU A 211 -9.70 0.15 7.72
N LEU A 212 -8.96 -0.18 6.66
CA LEU A 212 -8.21 0.78 5.87
C LEU A 212 -8.19 0.38 4.42
N THR A 213 -8.58 1.29 3.54
CA THR A 213 -8.46 1.11 2.09
C THR A 213 -7.66 2.25 1.49
N ARG A 214 -6.56 1.92 0.80
CA ARG A 214 -5.83 2.92 0.02
C ARG A 214 -6.54 3.16 -1.30
N MET A 215 -7.20 4.31 -1.42
CA MET A 215 -8.00 4.71 -2.58
C MET A 215 -7.12 5.21 -3.73
N ARG A 216 -5.98 5.87 -3.38
CA ARG A 216 -5.03 6.42 -4.37
C ARG A 216 -3.58 6.34 -3.89
N SER A 217 -2.66 6.19 -4.81
CA SER A 217 -1.20 6.29 -4.61
C SER A 217 -0.58 7.06 -5.78
N GLY A 218 -0.21 8.32 -5.58
CA GLY A 218 0.21 9.20 -6.65
C GLY A 218 -0.87 9.35 -7.72
N PRO A 219 -0.56 9.09 -9.00
CA PRO A 219 -1.53 9.17 -10.10
C PRO A 219 -2.47 7.96 -10.20
N PHE A 220 -2.29 6.92 -9.38
CA PHE A 220 -2.97 5.62 -9.53
C PHE A 220 -4.15 5.51 -8.57
N HIS A 221 -5.32 5.15 -9.10
CA HIS A 221 -6.57 5.00 -8.36
C HIS A 221 -6.96 3.54 -8.17
N LEU A 222 -7.79 3.27 -7.17
CA LEU A 222 -8.29 1.92 -6.89
C LEU A 222 -9.08 1.33 -8.07
N ALA A 223 -9.80 2.18 -8.80
CA ALA A 223 -10.57 1.77 -9.98
C ALA A 223 -9.69 1.21 -11.12
N ASP A 224 -8.40 1.58 -11.15
CA ASP A 224 -7.45 1.15 -12.19
C ASP A 224 -6.76 -0.18 -11.81
N CYS A 225 -7.05 -0.72 -10.62
CA CYS A 225 -6.38 -1.91 -10.13
C CYS A 225 -7.06 -3.19 -10.59
N ILE A 226 -6.25 -4.19 -10.97
CA ILE A 226 -6.75 -5.55 -11.12
C ILE A 226 -7.00 -6.18 -9.74
N ASP A 227 -7.89 -7.16 -9.68
CA ASP A 227 -8.06 -7.98 -8.48
C ASP A 227 -6.86 -8.91 -8.29
N ALA A 228 -6.34 -8.99 -7.05
CA ALA A 228 -5.19 -9.83 -6.74
C ALA A 228 -5.45 -11.34 -6.94
N SER A 229 -6.71 -11.79 -6.96
CA SER A 229 -7.06 -13.20 -7.23
C SER A 229 -6.62 -13.65 -8.63
N LEU A 230 -6.60 -12.71 -9.60
CA LEU A 230 -6.15 -12.99 -10.97
C LEU A 230 -4.69 -13.45 -11.03
N LEU A 231 -3.86 -13.01 -10.08
CA LEU A 231 -2.45 -13.42 -9.98
C LEU A 231 -2.26 -14.91 -9.60
N ASN A 232 -3.31 -15.63 -9.24
CA ASN A 232 -3.27 -17.07 -8.98
C ASN A 232 -3.33 -17.90 -10.28
N ASN A 233 -3.88 -17.33 -11.35
CA ASN A 233 -3.93 -17.96 -12.66
C ASN A 233 -2.61 -17.71 -13.40
N LEU A 234 -1.86 -18.78 -13.71
CA LEU A 234 -0.57 -18.67 -14.42
C LEU A 234 -0.71 -18.25 -15.88
N ASP A 235 -1.90 -18.41 -16.46
CA ASP A 235 -2.22 -17.99 -17.84
C ASP A 235 -2.80 -16.57 -17.90
N PHE A 236 -2.82 -15.85 -16.77
CA PHE A 236 -3.34 -14.47 -16.73
C PHE A 236 -2.44 -13.54 -17.58
N PRO A 237 -3.02 -12.84 -18.57
CA PRO A 237 -2.26 -12.01 -19.52
C PRO A 237 -1.86 -10.66 -18.89
N TRP A 238 -1.05 -10.71 -17.83
CA TRP A 238 -0.67 -9.55 -17.00
C TRP A 238 -0.02 -8.41 -17.79
N GLU A 239 0.66 -8.70 -18.91
CA GLU A 239 1.29 -7.71 -19.77
C GLU A 239 0.29 -6.69 -20.33
N GLN A 240 -0.96 -7.10 -20.55
CA GLN A 240 -2.02 -6.23 -21.09
C GLN A 240 -2.47 -5.17 -20.08
N TYR A 241 -2.16 -5.38 -18.79
CA TYR A 241 -2.54 -4.50 -17.67
C TYR A 241 -1.37 -3.63 -17.19
N LEU A 242 -0.25 -3.63 -17.91
CA LEU A 242 0.89 -2.80 -17.57
C LEU A 242 0.64 -1.33 -17.94
N HIS A 243 0.99 -0.47 -17.00
CA HIS A 243 1.08 0.96 -17.23
C HIS A 243 2.53 1.33 -17.57
N ASP A 244 2.71 2.08 -18.63
CA ASP A 244 4.00 2.65 -19.01
C ASP A 244 4.06 4.10 -18.53
N HIS A 245 4.80 4.34 -17.44
CA HIS A 245 5.06 5.67 -16.88
C HIS A 245 6.56 5.98 -16.91
N SER A 246 7.23 5.60 -17.97
CA SER A 246 8.65 5.93 -18.20
C SER A 246 8.89 7.42 -18.53
N ARG A 247 7.83 8.24 -18.56
CA ARG A 247 7.88 9.69 -18.83
C ARG A 247 7.65 10.52 -17.58
#